data_6cd61763e7c836c3a5ddd2f70be7d299
#
_entry.id   6cd61763e7c836c3a5ddd2f70be7d299
#
_cell.length_a   1.000
_cell.length_b   1.000
_cell.length_c   1.000
_cell.angle_alpha   90.00
_cell.angle_beta   90.00
_cell.angle_gamma   90.00
#
_symmetry.space_group_name_H-M   'P 1'
#
loop_
_entity.id
_entity.type
_entity.pdbx_description
1 polymer ?
#
loop_
_entity_poly.entity_id
_entity_poly.type
_entity_poly.pdbx_seq_one_letter_code
_entity_poly.pdbx_strand_id
1 'polypeptide(L)'
;MVIDLEKCTGCQACTVACGMENSRLPGEHWQDVIFFNEGTYPNTQLKWFPRPCMQCENPSCVAVCPTKATYKSEEGQVLVDWERCIGCKYCMIACPYGVRFYTDEKPAYGGPDMKEAFPSDDAHSWTPPWKAPQEDWKHGVGVQPHDVVSKCTFCYHRVSKVPAGTINLDPSDPKLREHTPACVVTCAPGARFFGDLDAPDSEVNRQIAAKNGVRLLDHLGNKPQVYYLTGEGASVPADRAVKPKI
;
A
#
# COMPACT_ATOMS: atom_id res chain seq x y z
N MET A 1 -8.94 -5.07 -0.27
CA MET A 1 -9.05 -3.77 0.45
C MET A 1 -10.15 -2.93 -0.20
N VAL A 2 -10.95 -2.22 0.60
CA VAL A 2 -11.95 -1.27 0.11
C VAL A 2 -11.65 0.12 0.67
N ILE A 3 -11.78 1.15 -0.14
CA ILE A 3 -11.53 2.56 0.22
C ILE A 3 -12.76 3.38 -0.13
N ASP A 4 -13.42 3.92 0.90
CA ASP A 4 -14.59 4.78 0.75
C ASP A 4 -14.12 6.24 0.55
N LEU A 5 -14.28 6.74 -0.68
CA LEU A 5 -13.85 8.09 -1.04
C LEU A 5 -14.75 9.19 -0.46
N GLU A 6 -16.01 8.86 -0.09
CA GLU A 6 -16.92 9.80 0.56
C GLU A 6 -16.50 10.04 2.02
N LYS A 7 -16.02 8.99 2.70
CA LYS A 7 -15.51 9.09 4.08
C LYS A 7 -14.09 9.64 4.14
N CYS A 8 -13.31 9.51 3.07
CA CYS A 8 -11.92 9.95 3.06
C CYS A 8 -11.82 11.47 3.18
N THR A 9 -11.03 11.97 4.12
CA THR A 9 -10.81 13.41 4.35
C THR A 9 -9.48 13.91 3.78
N GLY A 10 -8.69 13.06 3.11
CA GLY A 10 -7.39 13.44 2.57
C GLY A 10 -6.30 13.74 3.62
N CYS A 11 -6.50 13.34 4.87
CA CYS A 11 -5.64 13.71 6.01
C CYS A 11 -4.21 13.12 5.97
N GLN A 12 -3.91 12.23 5.04
CA GLN A 12 -2.61 11.55 4.86
C GLN A 12 -2.12 10.69 6.04
N ALA A 13 -2.92 10.47 7.09
CA ALA A 13 -2.54 9.59 8.21
C ALA A 13 -2.11 8.19 7.73
N CYS A 14 -2.75 7.67 6.68
CA CYS A 14 -2.39 6.40 6.05
C CYS A 14 -1.01 6.42 5.38
N THR A 15 -0.59 7.56 4.81
CA THR A 15 0.75 7.76 4.21
C THR A 15 1.82 7.74 5.29
N VAL A 16 1.62 8.52 6.36
CA VAL A 16 2.53 8.58 7.50
C VAL A 16 2.66 7.23 8.19
N ALA A 17 1.53 6.59 8.50
CA ALA A 17 1.52 5.27 9.14
C ALA A 17 2.24 4.20 8.29
N CYS A 18 2.05 4.23 6.97
CA CYS A 18 2.76 3.33 6.06
C CYS A 18 4.26 3.58 6.06
N GLY A 19 4.68 4.85 6.08
CA GLY A 19 6.09 5.26 6.15
C GLY A 19 6.76 4.73 7.42
N MET A 20 6.12 4.94 8.57
CA MET A 20 6.63 4.49 9.88
C MET A 20 6.66 2.97 9.98
N GLU A 21 5.58 2.30 9.58
CA GLU A 21 5.45 0.85 9.67
C GLU A 21 6.45 0.10 8.80
N ASN A 22 6.75 0.63 7.61
CA ASN A 22 7.59 -0.04 6.62
C ASN A 22 8.96 0.62 6.47
N SER A 23 9.36 1.50 7.39
CA SER A 23 10.67 2.19 7.40
C SER A 23 11.03 2.81 6.03
N ARG A 24 10.06 3.57 5.46
CA ARG A 24 10.22 4.17 4.13
C ARG A 24 11.10 5.41 4.19
N LEU A 25 11.90 5.60 3.15
CA LEU A 25 12.71 6.80 2.99
C LEU A 25 11.82 8.05 2.82
N PRO A 26 12.31 9.22 3.24
CA PRO A 26 11.63 10.48 2.95
C PRO A 26 11.38 10.63 1.45
N GLY A 27 10.14 10.98 1.08
CA GLY A 27 9.73 11.11 -0.33
C GLY A 27 9.26 9.81 -0.99
N GLU A 28 9.42 8.64 -0.37
CA GLU A 28 8.86 7.38 -0.85
C GLU A 28 7.54 7.05 -0.15
N HIS A 29 6.45 7.06 -0.89
CA HIS A 29 5.11 6.81 -0.36
C HIS A 29 4.45 5.60 -1.00
N TRP A 30 4.58 4.42 -0.37
CA TRP A 30 3.85 3.23 -0.83
C TRP A 30 2.33 3.41 -0.79
N GLN A 31 1.88 4.28 0.09
CA GLN A 31 0.52 4.76 0.20
C GLN A 31 0.53 6.27 -0.04
N ASP A 32 0.15 6.66 -1.23
CA ASP A 32 0.05 8.06 -1.64
C ASP A 32 -1.41 8.53 -1.60
N VAL A 33 -1.64 9.81 -1.32
CA VAL A 33 -2.96 10.45 -1.42
C VAL A 33 -2.85 11.58 -2.43
N ILE A 34 -3.46 11.38 -3.59
CA ILE A 34 -3.45 12.34 -4.69
C ILE A 34 -4.54 13.37 -4.43
N PHE A 35 -4.23 14.63 -4.67
CA PHE A 35 -5.16 15.74 -4.60
C PHE A 35 -5.48 16.25 -6.00
N PHE A 36 -6.74 16.52 -6.28
CA PHE A 36 -7.17 17.12 -7.54
C PHE A 36 -8.42 17.98 -7.37
N ASN A 37 -8.59 18.94 -8.24
CA ASN A 37 -9.79 19.77 -8.28
C ASN A 37 -10.77 19.18 -9.29
N GLU A 38 -12.04 19.08 -8.89
CA GLU A 38 -13.16 18.69 -9.73
C GLU A 38 -14.13 19.87 -9.87
N GLY A 39 -14.74 20.00 -11.06
CA GLY A 39 -15.64 21.11 -11.36
C GLY A 39 -14.96 22.31 -12.02
N THR A 40 -15.74 23.35 -12.27
CA THR A 40 -15.32 24.63 -12.90
C THR A 40 -15.54 25.77 -11.92
N TYR A 41 -14.63 26.73 -11.92
CA TYR A 41 -14.78 27.94 -11.10
C TYR A 41 -16.15 28.62 -11.39
N PRO A 42 -16.90 29.09 -10.36
CA PRO A 42 -16.55 29.11 -8.92
C PRO A 42 -16.91 27.83 -8.17
N ASN A 43 -17.50 26.81 -8.81
CA ASN A 43 -17.98 25.58 -8.17
C ASN A 43 -16.95 24.45 -8.22
N THR A 44 -15.71 24.73 -7.82
CA THR A 44 -14.65 23.73 -7.73
C THR A 44 -14.65 23.06 -6.37
N GLN A 45 -14.43 21.73 -6.37
CA GLN A 45 -14.26 20.93 -5.16
C GLN A 45 -12.89 20.27 -5.16
N LEU A 46 -12.19 20.35 -4.03
CA LEU A 46 -10.97 19.57 -3.83
C LEU A 46 -11.35 18.13 -3.51
N LYS A 47 -10.81 17.21 -4.26
CA LYS A 47 -10.95 15.78 -4.08
C LYS A 47 -9.61 15.14 -3.78
N TRP A 48 -9.62 13.99 -3.16
CA TRP A 48 -8.45 13.20 -2.81
C TRP A 48 -8.66 11.73 -3.17
N PHE A 49 -7.58 11.12 -3.57
CA PHE A 49 -7.60 9.74 -4.04
C PHE A 49 -6.44 8.96 -3.41
N PRO A 50 -6.70 8.18 -2.35
CA PRO A 50 -5.69 7.32 -1.74
C PRO A 50 -5.30 6.17 -2.68
N ARG A 51 -4.02 6.04 -3.01
CA ARG A 51 -3.50 5.11 -4.00
C ARG A 51 -2.44 4.17 -3.44
N PRO A 52 -2.81 3.02 -2.87
CA PRO A 52 -1.89 1.93 -2.54
C PRO A 52 -1.54 1.10 -3.79
N CYS A 53 -0.66 0.09 -3.64
CA CYS A 53 -0.56 -0.97 -4.63
C CYS A 53 -1.91 -1.71 -4.75
N MET A 54 -2.34 -1.94 -6.00
CA MET A 54 -3.64 -2.56 -6.29
C MET A 54 -3.67 -4.07 -6.02
N GLN A 55 -2.54 -4.71 -5.72
CA GLN A 55 -2.43 -6.15 -5.42
C GLN A 55 -3.21 -7.00 -6.43
N CYS A 56 -2.93 -6.79 -7.71
CA CYS A 56 -3.68 -7.34 -8.83
C CYS A 56 -3.77 -8.87 -8.80
N GLU A 57 -4.89 -9.42 -9.27
CA GLU A 57 -5.05 -10.85 -9.47
C GLU A 57 -4.17 -11.34 -10.64
N ASN A 58 -4.13 -10.56 -11.74
CA ASN A 58 -3.28 -10.77 -12.91
C ASN A 58 -2.19 -9.68 -12.99
N PRO A 59 -1.13 -9.76 -12.16
CA PRO A 59 -0.18 -8.67 -12.03
C PRO A 59 0.81 -8.63 -13.22
N SER A 60 0.70 -7.63 -14.09
CA SER A 60 1.66 -7.39 -15.19
C SER A 60 3.11 -7.29 -14.68
N CYS A 61 3.29 -6.72 -13.50
CA CYS A 61 4.60 -6.58 -12.88
C CYS A 61 5.27 -7.92 -12.48
N VAL A 62 4.50 -8.97 -12.24
CA VAL A 62 5.01 -10.34 -12.01
C VAL A 62 5.42 -10.95 -13.34
N ALA A 63 4.59 -10.79 -14.38
CA ALA A 63 4.83 -11.37 -15.69
C ALA A 63 6.15 -10.88 -16.33
N VAL A 64 6.52 -9.61 -16.10
CA VAL A 64 7.73 -9.02 -16.71
C VAL A 64 9.00 -9.17 -15.87
N CYS A 65 8.94 -9.75 -14.66
CA CYS A 65 10.10 -9.85 -13.79
C CYS A 65 11.08 -10.93 -14.25
N PRO A 66 12.30 -10.58 -14.73
CA PRO A 66 13.23 -11.55 -15.31
C PRO A 66 13.79 -12.52 -14.26
N THR A 67 13.97 -12.06 -13.04
CA THR A 67 14.49 -12.88 -11.92
C THR A 67 13.40 -13.56 -11.12
N LYS A 68 12.11 -13.31 -11.44
CA LYS A 68 10.96 -13.74 -10.65
C LYS A 68 11.00 -13.25 -9.20
N ALA A 69 11.71 -12.14 -8.95
CA ALA A 69 11.72 -11.47 -7.65
C ALA A 69 10.34 -10.91 -7.28
N THR A 70 9.59 -10.40 -8.27
CA THR A 70 8.18 -10.05 -8.05
C THR A 70 7.33 -11.30 -8.26
N TYR A 71 6.54 -11.66 -7.26
CA TYR A 71 5.72 -12.88 -7.27
C TYR A 71 4.38 -12.65 -6.57
N LYS A 72 3.47 -13.59 -6.70
CA LYS A 72 2.19 -13.63 -5.97
C LYS A 72 2.29 -14.69 -4.87
N SER A 73 1.99 -14.31 -3.63
CA SER A 73 1.96 -15.25 -2.49
C SER A 73 0.76 -16.20 -2.58
N GLU A 74 0.75 -17.22 -1.74
CA GLU A 74 -0.37 -18.16 -1.65
C GLU A 74 -1.65 -17.47 -1.18
N GLU A 75 -1.52 -16.44 -0.34
CA GLU A 75 -2.64 -15.62 0.14
C GLU A 75 -3.08 -14.55 -0.89
N GLY A 76 -2.53 -14.58 -2.10
CA GLY A 76 -2.92 -13.69 -3.20
C GLY A 76 -2.25 -12.33 -3.22
N GLN A 77 -1.34 -12.02 -2.30
CA GLN A 77 -0.60 -10.75 -2.28
C GLN A 77 0.52 -10.76 -3.31
N VAL A 78 0.73 -9.62 -3.97
CA VAL A 78 1.89 -9.43 -4.84
C VAL A 78 3.03 -8.87 -4.01
N LEU A 79 4.15 -9.58 -3.96
CA LEU A 79 5.31 -9.26 -3.14
C LEU A 79 6.56 -9.08 -4.01
N VAL A 80 7.66 -8.62 -3.40
CA VAL A 80 8.97 -8.49 -4.05
C VAL A 80 10.01 -9.11 -3.13
N ASP A 81 10.66 -10.14 -3.60
CA ASP A 81 11.84 -10.71 -2.95
C ASP A 81 13.06 -9.83 -3.24
N TRP A 82 13.53 -9.11 -2.23
CA TRP A 82 14.66 -8.19 -2.38
C TRP A 82 16.00 -8.90 -2.54
N GLU A 83 16.14 -10.14 -2.10
CA GLU A 83 17.34 -10.94 -2.32
C GLU A 83 17.53 -11.32 -3.80
N ARG A 84 16.41 -11.42 -4.53
CA ARG A 84 16.39 -11.79 -5.96
C ARG A 84 16.23 -10.59 -6.90
N CYS A 85 15.85 -9.43 -6.36
CA CYS A 85 15.64 -8.23 -7.15
C CYS A 85 16.98 -7.64 -7.63
N ILE A 86 17.10 -7.43 -8.93
CA ILE A 86 18.29 -6.82 -9.57
C ILE A 86 18.09 -5.35 -9.94
N GLY A 87 17.01 -4.71 -9.47
CA GLY A 87 16.75 -3.29 -9.72
C GLY A 87 16.51 -2.88 -11.17
N CYS A 88 16.18 -3.80 -12.06
CA CYS A 88 16.02 -3.51 -13.50
C CYS A 88 14.86 -2.56 -13.85
N LYS A 89 14.02 -2.19 -12.89
CA LYS A 89 12.89 -1.25 -12.99
C LYS A 89 11.78 -1.67 -13.98
N TYR A 90 11.87 -2.82 -14.63
CA TYR A 90 10.90 -3.24 -15.64
C TYR A 90 9.47 -3.38 -15.05
N CYS A 91 9.36 -3.86 -13.82
CA CYS A 91 8.08 -3.95 -13.12
C CYS A 91 7.45 -2.57 -12.78
N MET A 92 8.26 -1.48 -12.73
CA MET A 92 7.76 -0.12 -12.56
C MET A 92 7.09 0.37 -13.85
N ILE A 93 7.72 0.10 -15.01
CA ILE A 93 7.19 0.46 -16.33
C ILE A 93 5.91 -0.33 -16.63
N ALA A 94 5.89 -1.62 -16.28
CA ALA A 94 4.74 -2.48 -16.52
C ALA A 94 3.54 -2.21 -15.59
N CYS A 95 3.73 -1.44 -14.50
CA CYS A 95 2.66 -1.13 -13.56
C CYS A 95 1.82 0.06 -14.05
N PRO A 96 0.55 -0.13 -14.47
CA PRO A 96 -0.27 0.99 -14.95
C PRO A 96 -0.67 1.97 -13.85
N TYR A 97 -0.49 1.59 -12.60
CA TYR A 97 -0.88 2.40 -11.44
C TYR A 97 0.26 3.27 -10.90
N GLY A 98 1.52 3.09 -11.35
CA GLY A 98 2.66 3.88 -10.91
C GLY A 98 2.95 3.79 -9.40
N VAL A 99 2.76 2.63 -8.78
CA VAL A 99 2.85 2.42 -7.32
C VAL A 99 4.04 1.56 -6.91
N ARG A 100 5.11 1.65 -7.68
CA ARG A 100 6.38 0.98 -7.40
C ARG A 100 7.48 2.01 -7.31
N PHE A 101 8.40 1.81 -6.39
CA PHE A 101 9.47 2.73 -6.06
C PHE A 101 10.81 2.00 -6.18
N TYR A 102 11.79 2.69 -6.72
CA TYR A 102 13.17 2.24 -6.74
C TYR A 102 13.98 3.14 -5.83
N THR A 103 14.84 2.54 -5.03
CA THR A 103 15.69 3.24 -4.08
C THR A 103 17.13 3.05 -4.50
N ASP A 104 17.81 4.13 -4.88
CA ASP A 104 19.23 4.20 -5.21
C ASP A 104 20.06 4.77 -4.05
N GLU A 105 19.40 5.27 -3.02
CA GLU A 105 20.05 5.79 -1.81
C GLU A 105 20.08 4.74 -0.69
N LYS A 106 21.10 4.79 0.15
CA LYS A 106 21.13 3.99 1.36
C LYS A 106 20.04 4.47 2.32
N PRO A 107 19.30 3.54 2.98
CA PRO A 107 18.29 3.93 3.94
C PRO A 107 18.90 4.82 5.02
N ALA A 108 18.31 6.00 5.23
CA ALA A 108 18.75 6.93 6.26
C ALA A 108 18.45 6.41 7.68
N TYR A 109 17.53 5.46 7.81
CA TYR A 109 17.09 4.93 9.10
C TYR A 109 17.99 3.76 9.54
N GLY A 110 18.65 3.94 10.71
CA GLY A 110 19.49 2.91 11.33
C GLY A 110 20.95 2.91 10.90
N GLY A 111 21.40 3.89 10.11
CA GLY A 111 22.81 4.12 9.81
C GLY A 111 23.56 4.91 10.89
N PRO A 112 24.90 4.97 10.82
CA PRO A 112 25.70 5.78 11.74
C PRO A 112 25.34 7.27 11.73
N ASP A 113 24.81 7.77 10.62
CA ASP A 113 24.43 9.18 10.44
C ASP A 113 23.24 9.60 11.31
N MET A 114 22.38 8.64 11.73
CA MET A 114 21.28 8.93 12.67
C MET A 114 21.78 9.24 14.08
N LYS A 115 22.93 8.70 14.50
CA LYS A 115 23.56 9.04 15.78
C LYS A 115 24.13 10.44 15.77
N GLU A 116 24.53 10.94 14.59
CA GLU A 116 25.07 12.28 14.41
C GLU A 116 23.95 13.33 14.37
N ALA A 117 22.81 12.97 13.74
CA ALA A 117 21.63 13.85 13.68
C ALA A 117 20.87 13.96 15.02
N PHE A 118 20.91 12.92 15.86
CA PHE A 118 20.26 12.87 17.16
C PHE A 118 21.22 12.32 18.23
N PRO A 119 22.14 13.16 18.74
CA PRO A 119 23.15 12.75 19.72
C PRO A 119 22.55 12.63 21.13
N SER A 120 21.55 11.77 21.33
CA SER A 120 21.08 11.41 22.65
C SER A 120 21.56 10.02 23.01
N ASP A 121 22.00 9.84 24.25
CA ASP A 121 22.35 8.53 24.80
C ASP A 121 21.19 7.54 24.75
N ASP A 122 19.98 8.02 24.54
CA ASP A 122 18.75 7.28 24.25
C ASP A 122 18.57 6.93 22.75
N ALA A 123 19.67 6.79 22.01
CA ALA A 123 19.64 6.30 20.61
C ALA A 123 18.91 4.95 20.41
N HIS A 124 18.41 4.37 21.48
CA HIS A 124 17.51 3.22 21.48
C HIS A 124 16.09 3.51 21.02
N SER A 125 15.68 4.77 20.99
CA SER A 125 14.28 5.12 20.70
C SER A 125 13.93 5.13 19.21
N TRP A 126 14.94 5.15 18.32
CA TRP A 126 14.72 5.21 16.87
C TRP A 126 15.37 4.08 16.06
N THR A 127 15.86 3.03 16.68
CA THR A 127 15.84 1.77 15.96
C THR A 127 14.38 1.51 15.64
N PRO A 128 13.99 1.45 14.36
CA PRO A 128 12.61 1.04 14.06
C PRO A 128 12.38 -0.23 14.87
N PRO A 129 11.25 -0.37 15.57
CA PRO A 129 10.95 -1.54 16.41
C PRO A 129 10.98 -2.85 15.62
N TRP A 130 11.29 -2.77 14.37
CA TRP A 130 11.30 -3.79 13.35
C TRP A 130 12.70 -3.90 12.71
N LYS A 131 13.65 -4.45 13.41
CA LYS A 131 14.62 -5.28 12.72
C LYS A 131 13.83 -6.50 12.24
N ALA A 132 13.09 -6.32 11.14
CA ALA A 132 12.59 -7.47 10.44
C ALA A 132 13.80 -8.38 10.19
N PRO A 133 13.75 -9.64 10.58
CA PRO A 133 14.80 -10.58 10.26
C PRO A 133 15.07 -10.52 8.77
N GLN A 134 16.30 -10.73 8.35
CA GLN A 134 16.67 -10.74 6.93
C GLN A 134 15.80 -11.72 6.11
N GLU A 135 15.19 -12.69 6.76
CA GLU A 135 14.19 -13.62 6.22
C GLU A 135 12.97 -12.92 5.62
N ASP A 136 12.58 -11.77 6.16
CA ASP A 136 11.42 -11.00 5.66
C ASP A 136 11.73 -10.23 4.38
N TRP A 137 12.98 -10.11 3.96
CA TRP A 137 13.37 -9.53 2.66
C TRP A 137 12.81 -10.31 1.48
N LYS A 138 12.58 -11.61 1.64
CA LYS A 138 11.90 -12.45 0.64
C LYS A 138 10.48 -11.98 0.34
N HIS A 139 9.90 -11.22 1.25
CA HIS A 139 8.55 -10.69 1.13
C HIS A 139 8.50 -9.16 0.94
N GLY A 140 9.68 -8.52 0.84
CA GLY A 140 9.78 -7.07 0.72
C GLY A 140 9.35 -6.33 1.99
N VAL A 141 9.69 -6.90 3.14
CA VAL A 141 9.41 -6.36 4.46
C VAL A 141 10.71 -6.00 5.17
N GLY A 142 10.67 -4.95 5.97
CA GLY A 142 11.82 -4.45 6.72
C GLY A 142 12.46 -3.23 6.10
N VAL A 143 13.72 -2.96 6.47
CA VAL A 143 14.51 -1.88 5.87
C VAL A 143 14.90 -2.28 4.46
N GLN A 144 14.40 -1.52 3.48
CA GLN A 144 14.68 -1.80 2.08
C GLN A 144 16.16 -1.62 1.76
N PRO A 145 16.82 -2.63 1.12
CA PRO A 145 18.15 -2.44 0.57
C PRO A 145 18.13 -1.45 -0.60
N HIS A 146 19.25 -0.78 -0.86
CA HIS A 146 19.39 0.02 -2.07
C HIS A 146 19.40 -0.87 -3.33
N ASP A 147 19.18 -0.25 -4.49
CA ASP A 147 19.19 -0.90 -5.82
C ASP A 147 18.09 -1.96 -6.03
N VAL A 148 17.03 -1.93 -5.25
CA VAL A 148 15.86 -2.80 -5.41
C VAL A 148 14.57 -2.01 -5.59
N VAL A 149 13.56 -2.68 -6.13
CA VAL A 149 12.21 -2.11 -6.27
C VAL A 149 11.34 -2.52 -5.09
N SER A 150 10.59 -1.57 -4.56
CA SER A 150 9.63 -1.78 -3.48
C SER A 150 8.22 -1.36 -3.85
N LYS A 151 7.26 -1.75 -3.05
CA LYS A 151 5.84 -1.38 -3.16
C LYS A 151 5.07 -1.77 -1.90
N CYS A 152 3.86 -1.27 -1.74
CA CYS A 152 2.96 -1.69 -0.67
C CYS A 152 2.73 -3.22 -0.68
N THR A 153 2.98 -3.87 0.46
CA THR A 153 2.81 -5.32 0.68
C THR A 153 1.49 -5.67 1.38
N PHE A 154 0.59 -4.70 1.59
CA PHE A 154 -0.54 -4.80 2.52
C PHE A 154 -0.11 -5.13 3.96
N CYS A 155 1.09 -4.68 4.37
CA CYS A 155 1.68 -5.05 5.66
C CYS A 155 1.72 -6.57 5.84
N TYR A 156 2.36 -7.27 4.90
CA TYR A 156 2.47 -8.74 4.88
C TYR A 156 2.86 -9.31 6.25
N HIS A 157 3.84 -8.71 6.92
CA HIS A 157 4.32 -9.09 8.25
C HIS A 157 3.23 -9.07 9.36
N ARG A 158 2.13 -8.33 9.13
CA ARG A 158 0.95 -8.32 10.00
C ARG A 158 -0.10 -9.32 9.51
N VAL A 159 -0.46 -9.23 8.23
CA VAL A 159 -1.56 -9.99 7.64
C VAL A 159 -1.25 -11.49 7.58
N SER A 160 0.00 -11.89 7.35
CA SER A 160 0.40 -13.31 7.33
C SER A 160 0.26 -14.03 8.70
N LYS A 161 0.09 -13.27 9.78
CA LYS A 161 -0.09 -13.81 11.14
C LYS A 161 -1.56 -13.82 11.60
N VAL A 162 -2.48 -13.52 10.71
CA VAL A 162 -3.92 -13.53 10.99
C VAL A 162 -4.36 -14.93 11.40
N PRO A 163 -5.14 -15.09 12.49
CA PRO A 163 -5.68 -16.38 12.87
C PRO A 163 -6.53 -17.00 11.74
N ALA A 164 -6.38 -18.31 11.54
CA ALA A 164 -7.14 -19.04 10.52
C ALA A 164 -8.66 -18.83 10.68
N GLY A 165 -9.35 -18.65 9.55
CA GLY A 165 -10.81 -18.41 9.55
C GLY A 165 -11.23 -16.96 9.80
N THR A 166 -10.29 -16.02 9.98
CA THR A 166 -10.61 -14.60 10.09
C THR A 166 -10.91 -14.03 8.70
N ILE A 167 -12.14 -13.61 8.47
CA ILE A 167 -12.59 -13.03 7.19
C ILE A 167 -12.57 -11.49 7.17
N ASN A 168 -12.59 -10.85 8.32
CA ASN A 168 -12.55 -9.40 8.48
C ASN A 168 -11.41 -8.98 9.39
N LEU A 169 -10.70 -7.93 9.04
CA LEU A 169 -9.71 -7.29 9.89
C LEU A 169 -10.26 -5.94 10.37
N ASP A 170 -10.99 -5.98 11.49
CA ASP A 170 -11.54 -4.79 12.12
C ASP A 170 -10.49 -4.17 13.05
N PRO A 171 -10.04 -2.92 12.80
CA PRO A 171 -9.07 -2.24 13.64
C PRO A 171 -9.61 -1.87 15.02
N SER A 172 -10.92 -1.92 15.24
CA SER A 172 -11.55 -1.69 16.55
C SER A 172 -11.44 -2.89 17.49
N ASP A 173 -11.28 -4.10 16.96
CA ASP A 173 -11.00 -5.30 17.74
C ASP A 173 -9.52 -5.32 18.17
N PRO A 174 -9.21 -5.25 19.49
CA PRO A 174 -7.84 -5.26 19.99
C PRO A 174 -7.04 -6.49 19.53
N LYS A 175 -7.69 -7.64 19.33
CA LYS A 175 -7.04 -8.89 18.91
C LYS A 175 -6.68 -8.90 17.41
N LEU A 176 -7.43 -8.17 16.60
CA LEU A 176 -7.21 -8.10 15.13
C LEU A 176 -6.40 -6.89 14.71
N ARG A 177 -6.29 -5.89 15.59
CA ARG A 177 -5.60 -4.63 15.32
C ARG A 177 -4.13 -4.82 14.92
N GLU A 178 -3.42 -5.73 15.57
CA GLU A 178 -2.01 -6.02 15.25
C GLU A 178 -1.83 -6.71 13.89
N HIS A 179 -2.87 -7.40 13.42
CA HIS A 179 -2.91 -8.09 12.13
C HIS A 179 -3.46 -7.22 11.00
N THR A 180 -4.05 -6.08 11.35
CA THR A 180 -4.64 -5.15 10.38
C THR A 180 -3.57 -4.24 9.78
N PRO A 181 -3.59 -3.96 8.45
CA PRO A 181 -2.63 -3.03 7.83
C PRO A 181 -2.62 -1.66 8.51
N ALA A 182 -1.42 -1.10 8.73
CA ALA A 182 -1.24 0.16 9.46
C ALA A 182 -2.08 1.31 8.91
N CYS A 183 -2.22 1.39 7.58
CA CYS A 183 -3.03 2.42 6.93
C CYS A 183 -4.55 2.28 7.16
N VAL A 184 -5.01 1.10 7.57
CA VAL A 184 -6.40 0.84 7.97
C VAL A 184 -6.58 1.23 9.43
N VAL A 185 -5.66 0.79 10.30
CA VAL A 185 -5.67 1.09 11.74
C VAL A 185 -5.68 2.58 12.03
N THR A 186 -4.89 3.36 11.28
CA THR A 186 -4.74 4.81 11.47
C THR A 186 -5.78 5.65 10.74
N CYS A 187 -6.72 5.04 10.02
CA CYS A 187 -7.73 5.77 9.26
C CYS A 187 -8.80 6.33 10.19
N ALA A 188 -8.63 7.55 10.68
CA ALA A 188 -9.56 8.20 11.62
C ALA A 188 -11.01 8.27 11.11
N PRO A 189 -11.29 8.62 9.82
CA PRO A 189 -12.66 8.65 9.31
C PRO A 189 -13.23 7.26 9.02
N GLY A 190 -12.50 6.16 9.25
CA GLY A 190 -12.96 4.79 8.96
C GLY A 190 -13.25 4.55 7.47
N ALA A 191 -12.48 5.21 6.59
CA ALA A 191 -12.66 5.12 5.14
C ALA A 191 -12.06 3.85 4.52
N ARG A 192 -11.33 3.03 5.29
CA ARG A 192 -10.61 1.86 4.80
C ARG A 192 -11.09 0.59 5.47
N PHE A 193 -11.37 -0.41 4.66
CA PHE A 193 -11.78 -1.74 5.09
C PHE A 193 -10.80 -2.76 4.52
N PHE A 194 -10.46 -3.76 5.33
CA PHE A 194 -9.58 -4.84 4.92
C PHE A 194 -10.18 -6.19 5.33
N GLY A 195 -10.15 -7.15 4.45
CA GLY A 195 -10.73 -8.47 4.68
C GLY A 195 -10.58 -9.36 3.47
N ASP A 196 -11.11 -10.56 3.58
CA ASP A 196 -11.10 -11.58 2.55
C ASP A 196 -12.17 -11.28 1.48
N LEU A 197 -11.75 -11.18 0.23
CA LEU A 197 -12.65 -10.99 -0.93
C LEU A 197 -13.31 -12.28 -1.38
N ASP A 198 -12.74 -13.44 -1.05
CA ASP A 198 -13.29 -14.75 -1.40
C ASP A 198 -14.39 -15.19 -0.42
N ALA A 199 -14.49 -14.56 0.76
CA ALA A 199 -15.53 -14.80 1.74
C ALA A 199 -16.77 -13.95 1.44
N PRO A 200 -17.92 -14.53 0.98
CA PRO A 200 -19.11 -13.76 0.58
C PRO A 200 -19.65 -12.84 1.69
N ASP A 201 -19.57 -13.30 2.93
CA ASP A 201 -20.08 -12.59 4.11
C ASP A 201 -19.08 -11.58 4.70
N SER A 202 -17.95 -11.34 4.03
CA SER A 202 -16.97 -10.37 4.51
C SER A 202 -17.49 -8.94 4.44
N GLU A 203 -17.02 -8.09 5.36
CA GLU A 203 -17.37 -6.67 5.38
C GLU A 203 -16.96 -5.96 4.08
N VAL A 204 -15.81 -6.33 3.51
CA VAL A 204 -15.36 -5.76 2.24
C VAL A 204 -16.34 -6.04 1.10
N ASN A 205 -16.88 -7.26 1.01
CA ASN A 205 -17.87 -7.61 -0.01
C ASN A 205 -19.21 -6.92 0.23
N ARG A 206 -19.64 -6.80 1.48
CA ARG A 206 -20.86 -6.02 1.83
C ARG A 206 -20.75 -4.56 1.43
N GLN A 207 -19.61 -3.93 1.69
CA GLN A 207 -19.36 -2.53 1.31
C GLN A 207 -19.29 -2.35 -0.21
N ILE A 208 -18.66 -3.27 -0.94
CA ILE A 208 -18.60 -3.26 -2.40
C ILE A 208 -20.01 -3.34 -3.00
N ALA A 209 -20.85 -4.26 -2.50
CA ALA A 209 -22.21 -4.45 -2.99
C ALA A 209 -23.13 -3.26 -2.65
N ALA A 210 -22.99 -2.71 -1.45
CA ALA A 210 -23.85 -1.61 -0.98
C ALA A 210 -23.59 -0.28 -1.71
N LYS A 211 -22.37 -0.01 -2.15
CA LYS A 211 -21.96 1.27 -2.75
C LYS A 211 -21.38 1.16 -4.16
N ASN A 212 -21.67 0.07 -4.88
CA ASN A 212 -21.16 -0.15 -6.24
C ASN A 212 -19.64 0.08 -6.36
N GLY A 213 -18.87 -0.69 -5.60
CA GLY A 213 -17.41 -0.56 -5.58
C GLY A 213 -16.77 -0.73 -6.97
N VAL A 214 -15.94 0.21 -7.37
CA VAL A 214 -15.26 0.23 -8.67
C VAL A 214 -13.77 -0.06 -8.53
N ARG A 215 -13.17 -0.63 -9.57
CA ARG A 215 -11.73 -0.91 -9.66
C ARG A 215 -11.05 0.08 -10.60
N LEU A 216 -9.88 0.57 -10.20
CA LEU A 216 -9.11 1.50 -11.02
C LEU A 216 -8.54 0.77 -12.24
N LEU A 217 -8.76 1.34 -13.46
CA LEU A 217 -8.23 0.81 -14.74
C LEU A 217 -8.54 -0.68 -14.98
N ASP A 218 -9.73 -1.13 -14.59
CA ASP A 218 -10.15 -2.53 -14.69
C ASP A 218 -10.09 -3.08 -16.12
N HIS A 219 -10.34 -2.20 -17.11
CA HIS A 219 -10.29 -2.53 -18.53
C HIS A 219 -8.90 -3.00 -19.03
N LEU A 220 -7.82 -2.77 -18.26
CA LEU A 220 -6.48 -3.25 -18.59
C LEU A 220 -6.25 -4.73 -18.28
N GLY A 221 -7.22 -5.41 -17.64
CA GLY A 221 -7.18 -6.84 -17.39
C GLY A 221 -6.30 -7.27 -16.21
N ASN A 222 -5.70 -6.32 -15.47
CA ASN A 222 -4.87 -6.61 -14.30
C ASN A 222 -5.70 -7.09 -13.08
N LYS A 223 -7.02 -6.89 -13.10
CA LYS A 223 -7.96 -7.23 -12.04
C LYS A 223 -7.48 -6.76 -10.64
N PRO A 224 -7.53 -5.44 -10.36
CA PRO A 224 -7.16 -4.89 -9.05
C PRO A 224 -7.97 -5.50 -7.91
N GLN A 225 -7.33 -5.74 -6.76
CA GLN A 225 -8.00 -6.18 -5.52
C GLN A 225 -8.25 -5.02 -4.54
N VAL A 226 -8.03 -3.79 -4.97
CA VAL A 226 -8.44 -2.58 -4.26
C VAL A 226 -9.66 -2.02 -4.96
N TYR A 227 -10.75 -1.87 -4.18
CA TYR A 227 -12.00 -1.29 -4.64
C TYR A 227 -12.19 0.10 -4.03
N TYR A 228 -12.77 0.97 -4.82
CA TYR A 228 -13.12 2.33 -4.41
C TYR A 228 -14.62 2.50 -4.39
N LEU A 229 -15.14 3.05 -3.28
CA LEU A 229 -16.55 3.42 -3.16
C LEU A 229 -16.65 4.92 -3.47
N THR A 230 -17.40 5.25 -4.52
CA THR A 230 -17.46 6.61 -5.07
C THR A 230 -18.77 7.32 -4.80
N GLY A 231 -19.72 6.65 -4.10
CA GLY A 231 -21.09 7.12 -3.97
C GLY A 231 -21.91 6.96 -5.26
N GLU A 232 -23.18 7.33 -5.19
CA GLU A 232 -24.07 7.25 -6.35
C GLU A 232 -23.62 8.23 -7.45
N GLY A 233 -23.30 7.69 -8.63
CA GLY A 233 -23.04 8.46 -9.84
C GLY A 233 -21.64 9.04 -10.00
N ALA A 234 -20.72 8.84 -9.04
CA ALA A 234 -19.33 9.27 -9.20
C ALA A 234 -18.51 8.19 -9.94
N SER A 235 -17.75 8.58 -10.95
CA SER A 235 -16.78 7.72 -11.62
C SER A 235 -15.37 8.01 -11.09
N VAL A 236 -14.56 6.96 -10.92
CA VAL A 236 -13.12 7.16 -10.74
C VAL A 236 -12.55 7.68 -12.05
N PRO A 237 -11.91 8.87 -12.09
CA PRO A 237 -11.39 9.44 -13.33
C PRO A 237 -10.39 8.48 -13.97
N ALA A 238 -10.75 7.87 -15.09
CA ALA A 238 -9.91 6.92 -15.81
C ALA A 238 -8.69 7.59 -16.45
N ASP A 239 -8.80 8.88 -16.77
CA ASP A 239 -7.82 9.70 -17.48
C ASP A 239 -6.71 10.28 -16.59
N ARG A 240 -6.85 10.15 -15.27
CA ARG A 240 -5.85 10.62 -14.29
C ARG A 240 -5.06 9.50 -13.65
N ALA A 241 -4.93 8.36 -14.31
CA ALA A 241 -3.89 7.40 -13.97
C ALA A 241 -2.55 8.13 -14.07
N VAL A 242 -2.01 8.43 -12.92
CA VAL A 242 -0.87 9.31 -12.68
C VAL A 242 0.30 8.91 -13.55
N LYS A 243 0.84 9.88 -14.30
CA LYS A 243 2.17 9.73 -14.89
C LYS A 243 3.15 9.35 -13.79
N PRO A 244 3.94 8.29 -13.97
CA PRO A 244 5.00 7.97 -13.02
C PRO A 244 5.88 9.21 -12.85
N LYS A 245 6.23 9.55 -11.63
CA LYS A 245 7.35 10.46 -11.37
C LYS A 245 8.59 9.70 -11.85
N ILE A 246 9.09 10.08 -13.03
CA ILE A 246 10.38 9.64 -13.57
C ILE A 246 11.45 10.40 -12.80
#